data_cc4af1e9fa21037213b7a5b3cba9e959
#
_entry.id   cc4af1e9fa21037213b7a5b3cba9e959
#
_cell.length_a   1.000
_cell.length_b   1.000
_cell.length_c   1.000
_cell.angle_alpha   90.00
_cell.angle_beta   90.00
_cell.angle_gamma   90.00
#
_symmetry.space_group_name_H-M   'P 1'
#
loop_
_entity.id
_entity.type
_entity.pdbx_description
1 polymer ?
#
loop_
_entity_poly.entity_id
_entity_poly.type
_entity_poly.pdbx_seq_one_letter_code
_entity_poly.pdbx_strand_id
1 'polypeptide(L)'
;MDDRWTELLHGLVGNTAAPSDVLVRLLGLEDEWVRWVVPRRTVLPPEVVDAILAHPDRRVRCAFAENAEADPGQRARLLDDPDPRVSLALAMGPQAYRRWAQPLPDHAYERLLAHPHPLVPHELVASGATPHHILAPLADHEDPLFRRASCRAWDRLARQTRERLLHDEDPGVRREAAARICHEDEEATTWLVGELGDSWQVIDVLGTGRLTRELAERVVAEGGRLAAIAANPTLPPDLVARLAADPDPQVRLRVSARPELTESERAAIDYSVDAEDRLPTLDWVWERREDAEFLRRCARSAHTWLRRSAAVCPGLPADAVELLAGDPDFAVRLLLAEFHPQAPPELLLDLYLNGTHRAVQMLVTRPGFPVAGLAARFGDSPDPERRRLALRDPGLDPELLDRFGRDPDTRAAAARDPRLPVARIRELLADPDSGIAAAAAANPALPPQDMRRLLDRAHVPEIPVNDRTIGC
;
A
#
# COMPACT_ATOMS: atom_id res chain seq x y z
N MET A 1 -22.77 23.13 15.44
CA MET A 1 -23.66 22.35 14.55
C MET A 1 -24.12 21.15 15.36
N ASP A 2 -25.38 20.72 15.27
CA ASP A 2 -25.89 19.53 15.94
C ASP A 2 -25.20 18.29 15.39
N ASP A 3 -24.88 17.30 16.24
CA ASP A 3 -24.16 16.05 15.85
C ASP A 3 -24.80 15.34 14.65
N ARG A 4 -26.14 15.39 14.57
CA ARG A 4 -26.89 14.81 13.44
C ARG A 4 -26.54 15.48 12.10
N TRP A 5 -26.41 16.80 12.05
CA TRP A 5 -26.06 17.51 10.83
C TRP A 5 -24.60 17.26 10.44
N THR A 6 -23.72 17.14 11.44
CA THR A 6 -22.33 16.77 11.21
C THR A 6 -22.24 15.42 10.49
N GLU A 7 -22.92 14.39 11.00
CA GLU A 7 -22.94 13.07 10.39
C GLU A 7 -23.55 13.06 8.97
N LEU A 8 -24.65 13.80 8.74
CA LEU A 8 -25.24 13.95 7.41
C LEU A 8 -24.28 14.59 6.40
N LEU A 9 -23.57 15.64 6.81
CA LEU A 9 -22.58 16.31 5.96
C LEU A 9 -21.37 15.42 5.69
N HIS A 10 -20.94 14.62 6.68
CA HIS A 10 -19.94 13.59 6.48
C HIS A 10 -20.40 12.53 5.46
N GLY A 11 -21.68 12.15 5.49
CA GLY A 11 -22.28 11.32 4.45
C GLY A 11 -22.15 11.93 3.06
N LEU A 12 -22.48 13.22 2.89
CA LEU A 12 -22.34 13.93 1.61
C LEU A 12 -20.90 13.99 1.11
N VAL A 13 -19.93 14.17 2.01
CA VAL A 13 -18.50 14.09 1.65
C VAL A 13 -18.15 12.74 1.06
N GLY A 14 -18.76 11.65 1.54
CA GLY A 14 -18.59 10.30 1.01
C GLY A 14 -19.35 10.02 -0.30
N ASN A 15 -20.27 10.88 -0.70
CA ASN A 15 -21.10 10.68 -1.90
C ASN A 15 -20.28 10.85 -3.18
N THR A 16 -20.06 9.77 -3.93
CA THR A 16 -19.25 9.78 -5.15
C THR A 16 -19.88 10.56 -6.31
N ALA A 17 -21.21 10.80 -6.28
CA ALA A 17 -21.94 11.58 -7.26
C ALA A 17 -22.16 13.04 -6.83
N ALA A 18 -21.59 13.48 -5.71
CA ALA A 18 -21.71 14.86 -5.26
C ALA A 18 -21.12 15.83 -6.30
N PRO A 19 -21.91 16.80 -6.79
CA PRO A 19 -21.45 17.76 -7.79
C PRO A 19 -20.45 18.76 -7.21
N SER A 20 -19.69 19.44 -8.10
CA SER A 20 -18.63 20.39 -7.71
C SER A 20 -19.08 21.45 -6.74
N ASP A 21 -20.26 22.06 -6.97
CA ASP A 21 -20.80 23.11 -6.10
C ASP A 21 -21.09 22.62 -4.67
N VAL A 22 -21.55 21.38 -4.52
CA VAL A 22 -21.75 20.75 -3.22
C VAL A 22 -20.42 20.54 -2.51
N LEU A 23 -19.40 20.00 -3.22
CA LEU A 23 -18.07 19.74 -2.66
C LEU A 23 -17.36 21.05 -2.27
N VAL A 24 -17.48 22.09 -3.08
CA VAL A 24 -16.93 23.43 -2.78
C VAL A 24 -17.57 24.03 -1.52
N ARG A 25 -18.91 23.93 -1.40
CA ARG A 25 -19.60 24.40 -0.19
C ARG A 25 -19.16 23.64 1.06
N LEU A 26 -18.98 22.30 0.95
CA LEU A 26 -18.51 21.47 2.07
C LEU A 26 -17.11 21.89 2.52
N LEU A 27 -16.20 22.23 1.61
CA LEU A 27 -14.85 22.74 1.96
C LEU A 27 -14.90 24.01 2.82
N GLY A 28 -15.96 24.82 2.73
CA GLY A 28 -16.15 26.00 3.55
C GLY A 28 -16.48 25.73 5.02
N LEU A 29 -16.74 24.47 5.38
CA LEU A 29 -17.04 24.10 6.76
C LEU A 29 -15.79 24.15 7.65
N GLU A 30 -15.95 24.58 8.89
CA GLU A 30 -14.92 24.49 9.93
C GLU A 30 -14.90 23.08 10.56
N ASP A 31 -14.94 22.04 9.71
CA ASP A 31 -14.92 20.65 10.11
C ASP A 31 -13.60 20.01 9.66
N GLU A 32 -12.83 19.52 10.61
CA GLU A 32 -11.48 18.98 10.35
C GLU A 32 -11.52 17.72 9.47
N TRP A 33 -12.52 16.87 9.66
CA TRP A 33 -12.67 15.64 8.87
C TRP A 33 -13.03 15.95 7.41
N VAL A 34 -13.96 16.90 7.17
CA VAL A 34 -14.32 17.35 5.81
C VAL A 34 -13.10 17.94 5.09
N ARG A 35 -12.35 18.82 5.78
CA ARG A 35 -11.14 19.46 5.26
C ARG A 35 -10.03 18.45 4.96
N TRP A 36 -10.04 17.30 5.62
CA TRP A 36 -9.08 16.23 5.39
C TRP A 36 -9.53 15.29 4.29
N VAL A 37 -10.81 14.94 4.19
CA VAL A 37 -11.34 13.92 3.27
C VAL A 37 -11.57 14.48 1.86
N VAL A 38 -12.17 15.66 1.72
CA VAL A 38 -12.51 16.22 0.39
C VAL A 38 -11.28 16.33 -0.52
N PRO A 39 -10.14 16.89 -0.06
CA PRO A 39 -8.94 16.99 -0.90
C PRO A 39 -8.30 15.64 -1.26
N ARG A 40 -8.64 14.56 -0.55
CA ARG A 40 -8.13 13.20 -0.76
C ARG A 40 -9.06 12.30 -1.57
N ARG A 41 -10.13 12.83 -2.12
CA ARG A 41 -11.01 12.04 -2.99
C ARG A 41 -10.28 11.57 -4.23
N THR A 42 -10.62 10.36 -4.70
CA THR A 42 -10.03 9.75 -5.90
C THR A 42 -10.33 10.56 -7.16
N VAL A 43 -11.53 11.15 -7.25
CA VAL A 43 -11.94 12.00 -8.37
C VAL A 43 -12.26 13.39 -7.85
N LEU A 44 -11.53 14.38 -8.33
CA LEU A 44 -11.71 15.80 -8.02
C LEU A 44 -11.98 16.57 -9.32
N PRO A 45 -13.18 17.15 -9.50
CA PRO A 45 -13.44 18.06 -10.60
C PRO A 45 -12.52 19.28 -10.56
N PRO A 46 -12.17 19.89 -11.72
CA PRO A 46 -11.27 21.05 -11.79
C PRO A 46 -11.66 22.21 -10.86
N GLU A 47 -12.94 22.51 -10.76
CA GLU A 47 -13.47 23.59 -9.92
C GLU A 47 -13.24 23.34 -8.42
N VAL A 48 -13.29 22.06 -8.01
CA VAL A 48 -13.00 21.65 -6.63
C VAL A 48 -11.50 21.77 -6.35
N VAL A 49 -10.65 21.38 -7.31
CA VAL A 49 -9.20 21.58 -7.21
C VAL A 49 -8.87 23.06 -7.08
N ASP A 50 -9.49 23.93 -7.88
CA ASP A 50 -9.29 25.38 -7.82
C ASP A 50 -9.69 25.93 -6.43
N ALA A 51 -10.82 25.47 -5.87
CA ALA A 51 -11.26 25.83 -4.53
C ALA A 51 -10.29 25.35 -3.45
N ILE A 52 -9.73 24.13 -3.59
CA ILE A 52 -8.71 23.60 -2.68
C ILE A 52 -7.44 24.45 -2.71
N LEU A 53 -6.95 24.78 -3.90
CA LEU A 53 -5.72 25.60 -4.08
C LEU A 53 -5.88 27.00 -3.54
N ALA A 54 -7.09 27.57 -3.63
CA ALA A 54 -7.43 28.90 -3.10
C ALA A 54 -7.83 28.89 -1.63
N HIS A 55 -7.95 27.72 -0.99
CA HIS A 55 -8.49 27.61 0.36
C HIS A 55 -7.57 28.29 1.39
N PRO A 56 -8.11 29.11 2.33
CA PRO A 56 -7.30 29.86 3.30
C PRO A 56 -6.55 28.95 4.29
N ASP A 57 -7.14 27.82 4.66
CA ASP A 57 -6.49 26.86 5.55
C ASP A 57 -5.48 26.00 4.76
N ARG A 58 -4.18 26.17 5.09
CA ARG A 58 -3.10 25.39 4.49
C ARG A 58 -3.26 23.88 4.67
N ARG A 59 -3.95 23.40 5.72
CA ARG A 59 -4.15 21.96 5.97
C ARG A 59 -4.93 21.32 4.83
N VAL A 60 -5.89 22.03 4.23
CA VAL A 60 -6.64 21.60 3.05
C VAL A 60 -5.69 21.45 1.85
N ARG A 61 -4.81 22.44 1.64
CA ARG A 61 -3.83 22.41 0.55
C ARG A 61 -2.75 21.34 0.76
N CYS A 62 -2.26 21.14 2.00
CA CYS A 62 -1.38 20.02 2.35
C CYS A 62 -2.04 18.67 2.12
N ALA A 63 -3.33 18.53 2.48
CA ALA A 63 -4.07 17.30 2.25
C ALA A 63 -4.17 16.93 0.76
N PHE A 64 -4.27 17.93 -0.12
CA PHE A 64 -4.23 17.72 -1.57
C PHE A 64 -2.81 17.37 -2.08
N ALA A 65 -1.77 17.99 -1.54
CA ALA A 65 -0.38 17.64 -1.85
C ALA A 65 -0.08 16.15 -1.61
N GLU A 66 -0.71 15.58 -0.57
CA GLU A 66 -0.57 14.17 -0.19
C GLU A 66 -1.55 13.21 -0.89
N ASN A 67 -2.39 13.70 -1.79
CA ASN A 67 -3.34 12.84 -2.51
C ASN A 67 -2.64 12.02 -3.58
N ALA A 68 -2.50 10.70 -3.37
CA ALA A 68 -1.86 9.77 -4.28
C ALA A 68 -2.62 9.57 -5.61
N GLU A 69 -3.94 9.77 -5.59
CA GLU A 69 -4.84 9.55 -6.73
C GLU A 69 -5.01 10.80 -7.59
N ALA A 70 -4.64 11.98 -7.06
CA ALA A 70 -4.77 13.24 -7.79
C ALA A 70 -3.74 13.31 -8.94
N ASP A 71 -4.16 13.92 -10.05
CA ASP A 71 -3.30 14.19 -11.20
C ASP A 71 -2.03 14.94 -10.76
N PRO A 72 -0.82 14.45 -11.15
CA PRO A 72 0.44 15.04 -10.75
C PRO A 72 0.62 16.49 -11.20
N GLY A 73 0.09 16.86 -12.38
CA GLY A 73 0.11 18.23 -12.88
C GLY A 73 -0.76 19.16 -12.03
N GLN A 74 -1.90 18.68 -11.54
CA GLN A 74 -2.74 19.44 -10.63
C GLN A 74 -2.07 19.63 -9.27
N ARG A 75 -1.41 18.59 -8.73
CA ARG A 75 -0.61 18.71 -7.50
C ARG A 75 0.55 19.68 -7.66
N ALA A 76 1.22 19.68 -8.82
CA ALA A 76 2.32 20.59 -9.11
C ALA A 76 1.94 22.08 -9.08
N ARG A 77 0.64 22.43 -9.21
CA ARG A 77 0.16 23.81 -9.03
C ARG A 77 0.40 24.36 -7.62
N LEU A 78 0.63 23.48 -6.63
CA LEU A 78 1.02 23.90 -5.27
C LEU A 78 2.47 24.42 -5.15
N LEU A 79 3.28 24.35 -6.20
CA LEU A 79 4.63 24.89 -6.20
C LEU A 79 4.69 26.41 -5.94
N ASP A 80 3.63 27.12 -6.26
CA ASP A 80 3.49 28.56 -6.06
C ASP A 80 2.76 28.95 -4.76
N ASP A 81 2.56 27.95 -3.86
CA ASP A 81 1.89 28.18 -2.58
C ASP A 81 2.72 29.09 -1.67
N PRO A 82 2.12 30.13 -1.07
CA PRO A 82 2.84 31.06 -0.20
C PRO A 82 3.30 30.44 1.13
N ASP A 83 2.71 29.32 1.57
CA ASP A 83 3.11 28.64 2.82
C ASP A 83 4.12 27.51 2.50
N PRO A 84 5.38 27.61 2.99
CA PRO A 84 6.40 26.60 2.71
C PRO A 84 6.07 25.21 3.25
N ARG A 85 5.12 25.09 4.17
CA ARG A 85 4.64 23.79 4.66
C ARG A 85 3.85 23.02 3.60
N VAL A 86 3.21 23.72 2.66
CA VAL A 86 2.53 23.09 1.52
C VAL A 86 3.56 22.56 0.54
N SER A 87 4.61 23.33 0.22
CA SER A 87 5.74 22.85 -0.58
C SER A 87 6.45 21.68 0.10
N LEU A 88 6.56 21.69 1.44
CA LEU A 88 7.11 20.59 2.22
C LEU A 88 6.23 19.32 2.08
N ALA A 89 4.92 19.44 2.24
CA ALA A 89 3.99 18.34 2.04
C ALA A 89 4.05 17.76 0.62
N LEU A 90 4.21 18.64 -0.39
CA LEU A 90 4.38 18.23 -1.79
C LEU A 90 5.70 17.47 -2.00
N ALA A 91 6.81 17.91 -1.39
CA ALA A 91 8.12 17.28 -1.44
C ALA A 91 8.13 15.90 -0.76
N MET A 92 7.48 15.79 0.39
CA MET A 92 7.30 14.51 1.10
C MET A 92 6.44 13.54 0.31
N GLY A 93 5.47 14.06 -0.45
CA GLY A 93 4.53 13.29 -1.25
C GLY A 93 3.59 12.41 -0.43
N PRO A 94 2.77 11.60 -1.09
CA PRO A 94 1.80 10.72 -0.44
C PRO A 94 2.46 9.63 0.41
N GLN A 95 2.40 9.71 1.74
CA GLN A 95 3.07 8.78 2.64
C GLN A 95 2.41 7.39 2.67
N ALA A 96 1.06 7.34 2.66
CA ALA A 96 0.31 6.10 2.82
C ALA A 96 0.33 5.20 1.57
N TYR A 97 0.47 5.75 0.37
CA TYR A 97 0.30 5.05 -0.91
C TYR A 97 1.45 5.31 -1.88
N ARG A 98 2.69 5.48 -1.38
CA ARG A 98 3.88 5.81 -2.19
C ARG A 98 4.07 4.94 -3.42
N ARG A 99 3.74 3.66 -3.34
CA ARG A 99 3.95 2.69 -4.42
C ARG A 99 3.05 2.93 -5.64
N TRP A 100 1.94 3.63 -5.48
CA TRP A 100 0.95 3.85 -6.53
C TRP A 100 0.83 5.31 -6.95
N ALA A 101 1.38 6.23 -6.17
CA ALA A 101 1.37 7.64 -6.52
C ALA A 101 2.20 7.88 -7.79
N GLN A 102 1.60 8.49 -8.78
CA GLN A 102 2.33 8.93 -9.97
C GLN A 102 3.32 10.04 -9.59
N PRO A 103 4.55 10.01 -10.17
CA PRO A 103 5.55 11.04 -9.92
C PRO A 103 5.06 12.41 -10.42
N LEU A 104 5.54 13.48 -9.77
CA LEU A 104 5.34 14.83 -10.25
C LEU A 104 6.04 15.04 -11.60
N PRO A 105 5.65 16.04 -12.40
CA PRO A 105 6.41 16.44 -13.59
C PRO A 105 7.84 16.88 -13.21
N ASP A 106 8.83 16.64 -14.08
CA ASP A 106 10.25 16.91 -13.80
C ASP A 106 10.52 18.35 -13.34
N HIS A 107 9.89 19.34 -13.96
CA HIS A 107 10.02 20.74 -13.56
C HIS A 107 9.60 21.00 -12.10
N ALA A 108 8.70 20.15 -11.54
CA ALA A 108 8.31 20.28 -10.14
C ALA A 108 9.43 19.84 -9.21
N TYR A 109 10.13 18.76 -9.54
CA TYR A 109 11.31 18.34 -8.78
C TYR A 109 12.42 19.38 -8.83
N GLU A 110 12.69 19.97 -10.00
CA GLU A 110 13.68 21.03 -10.17
C GLU A 110 13.37 22.24 -9.28
N ARG A 111 12.11 22.67 -9.25
CA ARG A 111 11.67 23.78 -8.40
C ARG A 111 11.73 23.45 -6.91
N LEU A 112 11.37 22.23 -6.51
CA LEU A 112 11.46 21.79 -5.12
C LEU A 112 12.92 21.67 -4.66
N LEU A 113 13.84 21.22 -5.51
CA LEU A 113 15.28 21.20 -5.23
C LEU A 113 15.86 22.61 -5.05
N ALA A 114 15.37 23.58 -5.83
CA ALA A 114 15.79 24.98 -5.76
C ALA A 114 14.99 25.82 -4.74
N HIS A 115 14.15 25.18 -3.92
CA HIS A 115 13.24 25.90 -3.02
C HIS A 115 14.02 26.64 -1.92
N PRO A 116 13.71 27.94 -1.62
CA PRO A 116 14.47 28.75 -0.66
C PRO A 116 14.40 28.26 0.79
N HIS A 117 13.36 27.52 1.15
CA HIS A 117 13.24 26.93 2.48
C HIS A 117 14.03 25.63 2.53
N PRO A 118 15.09 25.51 3.37
CA PRO A 118 16.05 24.41 3.29
C PRO A 118 15.47 23.00 3.56
N LEU A 119 14.40 22.90 4.34
CA LEU A 119 13.78 21.62 4.61
C LEU A 119 13.07 21.02 3.37
N VAL A 120 12.64 21.82 2.40
CA VAL A 120 11.91 21.32 1.24
C VAL A 120 12.79 20.42 0.36
N PRO A 121 13.96 20.84 -0.12
CA PRO A 121 14.85 19.97 -0.88
C PRO A 121 15.37 18.78 -0.04
N HIS A 122 15.61 18.95 1.25
CA HIS A 122 16.03 17.87 2.14
C HIS A 122 14.96 16.77 2.25
N GLU A 123 13.71 17.14 2.51
CA GLU A 123 12.60 16.15 2.57
C GLU A 123 12.35 15.52 1.21
N LEU A 124 12.50 16.27 0.12
CA LEU A 124 12.35 15.73 -1.23
C LEU A 124 13.32 14.57 -1.46
N VAL A 125 14.60 14.76 -1.18
CA VAL A 125 15.61 13.71 -1.38
C VAL A 125 15.52 12.60 -0.33
N ALA A 126 15.00 12.89 0.87
CA ALA A 126 14.76 11.89 1.90
C ALA A 126 13.52 11.02 1.62
N SER A 127 12.51 11.55 0.91
CA SER A 127 11.19 10.95 0.75
C SER A 127 11.16 9.54 0.10
N GLY A 128 12.20 9.16 -0.62
CA GLY A 128 12.25 7.88 -1.35
C GLY A 128 11.37 7.83 -2.62
N ALA A 129 10.55 8.84 -2.89
CA ALA A 129 9.66 8.93 -4.05
C ALA A 129 10.28 9.70 -5.23
N THR A 130 11.42 10.34 -5.04
CA THR A 130 12.11 11.12 -6.08
C THR A 130 12.65 10.19 -7.16
N PRO A 131 12.35 10.43 -8.45
CA PRO A 131 12.80 9.60 -9.56
C PRO A 131 14.33 9.55 -9.67
N HIS A 132 14.87 8.41 -10.09
CA HIS A 132 16.32 8.20 -10.19
C HIS A 132 17.01 9.17 -11.16
N HIS A 133 16.35 9.63 -12.22
CA HIS A 133 16.94 10.60 -13.16
C HIS A 133 17.09 12.00 -12.55
N ILE A 134 16.28 12.34 -11.55
CA ILE A 134 16.39 13.57 -10.77
C ILE A 134 17.50 13.44 -9.71
N LEU A 135 17.70 12.24 -9.15
CA LEU A 135 18.71 12.00 -8.12
C LEU A 135 20.14 11.87 -8.67
N ALA A 136 20.30 11.26 -9.86
CA ALA A 136 21.63 10.99 -10.41
C ALA A 136 22.53 12.23 -10.53
N PRO A 137 22.06 13.42 -10.97
CA PRO A 137 22.86 14.63 -11.04
C PRO A 137 23.34 15.15 -9.68
N LEU A 138 22.73 14.71 -8.57
CA LEU A 138 23.07 15.15 -7.21
C LEU A 138 24.34 14.49 -6.64
N ALA A 139 24.99 13.61 -7.40
CA ALA A 139 26.18 12.89 -6.96
C ALA A 139 27.40 13.80 -6.68
N ASP A 140 27.40 15.02 -7.22
CA ASP A 140 28.47 16.04 -7.02
C ASP A 140 28.04 17.19 -6.10
N HIS A 141 26.88 17.04 -5.42
CA HIS A 141 26.35 18.11 -4.57
C HIS A 141 27.23 18.31 -3.32
N GLU A 142 27.37 19.56 -2.87
CA GLU A 142 28.19 19.92 -1.69
C GLU A 142 27.66 19.27 -0.40
N ASP A 143 26.33 19.19 -0.24
CA ASP A 143 25.69 18.56 0.91
C ASP A 143 25.68 17.02 0.76
N PRO A 144 26.26 16.28 1.75
CA PRO A 144 26.32 14.82 1.71
C PRO A 144 24.95 14.14 1.70
N LEU A 145 23.88 14.77 2.18
CA LEU A 145 22.53 14.24 2.10
C LEU A 145 22.08 14.00 0.65
N PHE A 146 22.40 14.94 -0.24
CA PHE A 146 22.07 14.85 -1.66
C PHE A 146 22.96 13.82 -2.37
N ARG A 147 24.27 13.78 -2.07
CA ARG A 147 25.17 12.75 -2.58
C ARG A 147 24.71 11.36 -2.14
N ARG A 148 24.31 11.20 -0.88
CA ARG A 148 23.72 9.95 -0.38
C ARG A 148 22.45 9.56 -1.13
N ALA A 149 21.56 10.51 -1.38
CA ALA A 149 20.34 10.27 -2.14
C ALA A 149 20.62 9.81 -3.59
N SER A 150 21.69 10.33 -4.22
CA SER A 150 22.09 9.94 -5.58
C SER A 150 22.47 8.45 -5.69
N CYS A 151 22.94 7.83 -4.59
CA CYS A 151 23.25 6.39 -4.57
C CYS A 151 22.02 5.51 -4.88
N ARG A 152 20.79 6.01 -4.70
CA ARG A 152 19.58 5.30 -5.12
C ARG A 152 19.48 5.16 -6.63
N ALA A 153 20.12 6.05 -7.37
CA ALA A 153 20.18 6.02 -8.84
C ALA A 153 21.44 5.28 -9.36
N TRP A 154 21.99 4.34 -8.59
CA TRP A 154 23.29 3.69 -8.83
C TRP A 154 23.49 3.25 -10.27
N ASP A 155 22.51 2.59 -10.88
CA ASP A 155 22.60 2.09 -12.25
C ASP A 155 22.72 3.21 -13.32
N ARG A 156 22.33 4.43 -12.98
CA ARG A 156 22.42 5.61 -13.84
C ARG A 156 23.73 6.38 -13.68
N LEU A 157 24.50 6.09 -12.63
CA LEU A 157 25.76 6.78 -12.36
C LEU A 157 26.90 6.23 -13.22
N ALA A 158 27.76 7.12 -13.71
CA ALA A 158 28.98 6.71 -14.39
C ALA A 158 29.92 5.97 -13.42
N ARG A 159 30.73 5.03 -13.95
CA ARG A 159 31.68 4.25 -13.14
C ARG A 159 32.55 5.13 -12.24
N GLN A 160 33.14 6.20 -12.77
CA GLN A 160 33.99 7.13 -12.02
C GLN A 160 33.24 7.78 -10.86
N THR A 161 31.96 8.13 -11.05
CA THR A 161 31.09 8.70 -10.01
C THR A 161 30.83 7.68 -8.92
N ARG A 162 30.53 6.40 -9.27
CA ARG A 162 30.34 5.30 -8.31
C ARG A 162 31.60 5.10 -7.46
N GLU A 163 32.78 5.04 -8.10
CA GLU A 163 34.08 4.90 -7.42
C GLU A 163 34.32 6.05 -6.43
N ARG A 164 34.00 7.29 -6.80
CA ARG A 164 34.11 8.44 -5.90
C ARG A 164 33.17 8.35 -4.70
N LEU A 165 31.89 7.98 -4.89
CA LEU A 165 30.92 7.83 -3.80
C LEU A 165 31.30 6.72 -2.82
N LEU A 166 31.95 5.64 -3.28
CA LEU A 166 32.49 4.59 -2.40
C LEU A 166 33.64 5.11 -1.51
N HIS A 167 34.33 6.17 -1.92
CA HIS A 167 35.43 6.80 -1.18
C HIS A 167 35.06 8.23 -0.70
N ASP A 168 33.76 8.54 -0.61
CA ASP A 168 33.28 9.85 -0.17
C ASP A 168 33.81 10.20 1.22
N GLU A 169 34.02 11.47 1.49
CA GLU A 169 34.45 11.97 2.80
C GLU A 169 33.39 11.70 3.89
N ASP A 170 32.11 11.74 3.54
CA ASP A 170 30.99 11.46 4.46
C ASP A 170 30.75 9.97 4.62
N PRO A 171 30.73 9.43 5.87
CA PRO A 171 30.54 8.02 6.13
C PRO A 171 29.14 7.53 5.75
N GLY A 172 28.10 8.39 5.77
CA GLY A 172 26.75 8.03 5.36
C GLY A 172 26.63 7.82 3.87
N VAL A 173 27.38 8.60 3.07
CA VAL A 173 27.49 8.42 1.61
C VAL A 173 28.20 7.11 1.30
N ARG A 174 29.35 6.86 1.94
CA ARG A 174 30.09 5.60 1.75
C ARG A 174 29.22 4.38 2.08
N ARG A 175 28.48 4.42 3.20
CA ARG A 175 27.58 3.32 3.60
C ARG A 175 26.50 3.05 2.58
N GLU A 176 25.86 4.11 2.08
CA GLU A 176 24.82 3.97 1.06
C GLU A 176 25.38 3.42 -0.26
N ALA A 177 26.56 3.91 -0.69
CA ALA A 177 27.26 3.43 -1.88
C ALA A 177 27.68 1.95 -1.74
N ALA A 178 28.27 1.57 -0.61
CA ALA A 178 28.65 0.18 -0.33
C ALA A 178 27.45 -0.76 -0.28
N ALA A 179 26.30 -0.30 0.25
CA ALA A 179 25.07 -1.06 0.25
C ALA A 179 24.54 -1.38 -1.16
N ARG A 180 24.92 -0.57 -2.17
CA ARG A 180 24.52 -0.84 -3.58
C ARG A 180 25.33 -1.94 -4.23
N ILE A 181 26.53 -2.23 -3.74
CA ILE A 181 27.44 -3.22 -4.35
C ILE A 181 27.75 -4.42 -3.47
N CYS A 182 27.31 -4.43 -2.21
CA CYS A 182 27.67 -5.50 -1.26
C CYS A 182 27.26 -6.89 -1.74
N HIS A 183 26.24 -7.04 -2.59
CA HIS A 183 25.83 -8.32 -3.17
C HIS A 183 26.82 -8.86 -4.22
N GLU A 184 27.70 -8.03 -4.76
CA GLU A 184 28.72 -8.37 -5.77
C GLU A 184 30.14 -8.27 -5.23
N ASP A 185 30.37 -7.52 -4.14
CA ASP A 185 31.68 -7.13 -3.64
C ASP A 185 31.90 -7.59 -2.18
N GLU A 186 32.88 -8.49 -1.98
CA GLU A 186 33.23 -9.04 -0.67
C GLU A 186 33.86 -8.01 0.28
N GLU A 187 34.65 -7.06 -0.27
CA GLU A 187 35.30 -6.03 0.54
C GLU A 187 34.28 -5.02 1.04
N ALA A 188 33.35 -4.60 0.16
CA ALA A 188 32.22 -3.72 0.53
C ALA A 188 31.34 -4.37 1.59
N THR A 189 31.01 -5.66 1.46
CA THR A 189 30.26 -6.41 2.45
C THR A 189 30.98 -6.45 3.80
N THR A 190 32.26 -6.83 3.80
CA THR A 190 33.08 -6.94 5.02
C THR A 190 33.19 -5.59 5.74
N TRP A 191 33.46 -4.52 4.98
CA TRP A 191 33.55 -3.17 5.50
C TRP A 191 32.19 -2.71 6.08
N LEU A 192 31.10 -2.96 5.35
CA LEU A 192 29.77 -2.53 5.76
C LEU A 192 29.27 -3.25 7.03
N VAL A 193 29.56 -4.55 7.18
CA VAL A 193 29.28 -5.30 8.41
C VAL A 193 30.03 -4.72 9.59
N GLY A 194 31.32 -4.34 9.39
CA GLY A 194 32.12 -3.69 10.44
C GLY A 194 31.60 -2.29 10.84
N GLU A 195 31.19 -1.51 9.86
CA GLU A 195 30.68 -0.13 10.05
C GLU A 195 29.30 -0.12 10.72
N LEU A 196 28.42 -1.05 10.35
CA LEU A 196 27.07 -1.16 10.92
C LEU A 196 27.06 -1.75 12.35
N GLY A 197 28.05 -2.55 12.71
CA GLY A 197 28.19 -3.13 14.05
C GLY A 197 26.93 -3.87 14.49
N ASP A 198 26.30 -3.39 15.58
CA ASP A 198 25.07 -3.99 16.15
C ASP A 198 23.77 -3.42 15.57
N SER A 199 23.84 -2.59 14.56
CA SER A 199 22.65 -2.08 13.89
C SER A 199 21.80 -3.21 13.29
N TRP A 200 20.48 -3.08 13.31
CA TRP A 200 19.56 -4.03 12.67
C TRP A 200 19.80 -4.16 11.14
N GLN A 201 20.32 -3.11 10.51
CA GLN A 201 20.63 -3.10 9.07
C GLN A 201 21.68 -4.13 8.65
N VAL A 202 22.53 -4.57 9.58
CA VAL A 202 23.51 -5.62 9.31
C VAL A 202 22.87 -6.97 8.95
N ILE A 203 21.62 -7.20 9.39
CA ILE A 203 20.86 -8.42 9.10
C ILE A 203 20.66 -8.57 7.58
N ASP A 204 20.29 -7.49 6.90
CA ASP A 204 20.08 -7.50 5.44
C ASP A 204 21.41 -7.72 4.71
N VAL A 205 22.48 -7.05 5.16
CA VAL A 205 23.82 -7.21 4.56
C VAL A 205 24.35 -8.62 4.74
N LEU A 206 24.17 -9.23 5.90
CA LEU A 206 24.58 -10.63 6.14
C LEU A 206 23.73 -11.62 5.34
N GLY A 207 22.46 -11.31 5.09
CA GLY A 207 21.53 -12.16 4.33
C GLY A 207 21.76 -12.15 2.81
N THR A 208 22.23 -11.02 2.25
CA THR A 208 22.31 -10.80 0.80
C THR A 208 23.69 -10.44 0.27
N GLY A 209 24.58 -9.95 1.13
CA GLY A 209 25.92 -9.53 0.74
C GLY A 209 26.82 -10.70 0.37
N ARG A 210 27.79 -10.44 -0.51
CA ARG A 210 28.80 -11.44 -0.87
C ARG A 210 29.80 -11.61 0.28
N LEU A 211 29.85 -12.80 0.88
CA LEU A 211 30.63 -13.09 2.07
C LEU A 211 32.02 -13.59 1.71
N THR A 212 33.06 -13.05 2.40
CA THR A 212 34.34 -13.80 2.48
C THR A 212 34.19 -14.99 3.43
N ARG A 213 35.02 -16.03 3.25
CA ARG A 213 35.02 -17.17 4.16
C ARG A 213 35.32 -16.71 5.61
N GLU A 214 36.27 -15.84 5.80
CA GLU A 214 36.68 -15.33 7.10
C GLU A 214 35.53 -14.58 7.82
N LEU A 215 34.75 -13.78 7.08
CA LEU A 215 33.59 -13.10 7.63
C LEU A 215 32.51 -14.10 8.02
N ALA A 216 32.24 -15.09 7.15
CA ALA A 216 31.24 -16.12 7.42
C ALA A 216 31.59 -16.96 8.66
N GLU A 217 32.85 -17.43 8.78
CA GLU A 217 33.34 -18.17 9.93
C GLU A 217 33.26 -17.38 11.22
N ARG A 218 33.63 -16.09 11.19
CA ARG A 218 33.54 -15.19 12.34
C ARG A 218 32.10 -15.04 12.81
N VAL A 219 31.15 -14.69 11.93
CA VAL A 219 29.73 -14.52 12.27
C VAL A 219 29.12 -15.81 12.82
N VAL A 220 29.47 -16.96 12.24
CA VAL A 220 29.02 -18.28 12.73
C VAL A 220 29.63 -18.62 14.10
N ALA A 221 30.85 -18.20 14.36
CA ALA A 221 31.50 -18.42 15.66
C ALA A 221 30.92 -17.52 16.77
N GLU A 222 30.57 -16.27 16.44
CA GLU A 222 29.94 -15.31 17.35
C GLU A 222 28.52 -15.72 17.73
N GLY A 223 27.78 -16.43 16.87
CA GLY A 223 26.46 -17.00 17.15
C GLY A 223 25.29 -15.99 17.20
N GLY A 224 25.54 -14.71 17.09
CA GLY A 224 24.54 -13.68 17.34
C GLY A 224 23.52 -13.40 16.22
N ARG A 225 23.79 -13.86 14.97
CA ARG A 225 23.00 -13.51 13.77
C ARG A 225 22.89 -14.66 12.79
N LEU A 226 22.80 -15.87 13.30
CA LEU A 226 22.84 -17.10 12.50
C LEU A 226 21.67 -17.21 11.53
N ALA A 227 20.47 -16.77 11.94
CA ALA A 227 19.30 -16.79 11.06
C ALA A 227 19.45 -15.89 9.82
N ALA A 228 20.15 -14.76 9.95
CA ALA A 228 20.42 -13.86 8.83
C ALA A 228 21.39 -14.51 7.83
N ILE A 229 22.55 -14.97 8.33
CA ILE A 229 23.59 -15.55 7.47
C ILE A 229 23.18 -16.90 6.88
N ALA A 230 22.31 -17.65 7.56
CA ALA A 230 21.83 -18.97 7.12
C ALA A 230 21.14 -18.95 5.74
N ALA A 231 20.49 -17.81 5.40
CA ALA A 231 19.85 -17.62 4.10
C ALA A 231 20.81 -17.15 3.00
N ASN A 232 22.04 -16.72 3.35
CA ASN A 232 22.95 -16.10 2.40
C ASN A 232 23.43 -17.08 1.31
N PRO A 233 23.22 -16.79 0.01
CA PRO A 233 23.56 -17.70 -1.08
C PRO A 233 25.06 -17.98 -1.22
N THR A 234 25.93 -17.10 -0.71
CA THR A 234 27.39 -17.22 -0.81
C THR A 234 28.02 -17.93 0.39
N LEU A 235 27.20 -18.38 1.36
CA LEU A 235 27.69 -19.08 2.54
C LEU A 235 28.37 -20.39 2.16
N PRO A 236 29.62 -20.70 2.64
CA PRO A 236 30.32 -21.92 2.36
C PRO A 236 29.50 -23.17 2.71
N PRO A 237 29.53 -24.24 1.89
CA PRO A 237 28.71 -25.46 2.10
C PRO A 237 28.92 -26.17 3.42
N ASP A 238 30.13 -26.15 3.96
CA ASP A 238 30.48 -26.74 5.27
C ASP A 238 29.79 -25.98 6.41
N LEU A 239 29.67 -24.64 6.29
CA LEU A 239 28.92 -23.81 7.26
C LEU A 239 27.41 -24.00 7.08
N VAL A 240 26.92 -24.16 5.85
CA VAL A 240 25.49 -24.50 5.61
C VAL A 240 25.15 -25.83 6.30
N ALA A 241 25.97 -26.85 6.15
CA ALA A 241 25.76 -28.14 6.81
C ALA A 241 25.77 -28.04 8.34
N ARG A 242 26.65 -27.20 8.89
CA ARG A 242 26.68 -26.91 10.34
C ARG A 242 25.40 -26.25 10.81
N LEU A 243 24.91 -25.21 10.10
CA LEU A 243 23.71 -24.48 10.45
C LEU A 243 22.43 -25.29 10.23
N ALA A 244 22.44 -26.28 9.34
CA ALA A 244 21.33 -27.22 9.17
C ALA A 244 21.03 -28.06 10.42
N ALA A 245 22.02 -28.20 11.32
CA ALA A 245 21.92 -28.91 12.60
C ALA A 245 21.95 -27.96 13.80
N ASP A 246 21.74 -26.63 13.59
CA ASP A 246 21.77 -25.63 14.66
C ASP A 246 20.65 -25.88 15.68
N PRO A 247 20.88 -25.64 16.98
CA PRO A 247 19.83 -25.77 18.00
C PRO A 247 18.65 -24.82 17.79
N ASP A 248 18.88 -23.64 17.18
CA ASP A 248 17.81 -22.68 16.89
C ASP A 248 16.96 -23.14 15.69
N PRO A 249 15.64 -23.41 15.87
CA PRO A 249 14.76 -23.81 14.79
C PRO A 249 14.62 -22.73 13.67
N GLN A 250 14.80 -21.45 14.00
CA GLN A 250 14.76 -20.38 13.00
C GLN A 250 15.98 -20.42 12.08
N VAL A 251 17.14 -20.79 12.57
CA VAL A 251 18.35 -21.01 11.76
C VAL A 251 18.12 -22.19 10.81
N ARG A 252 17.64 -23.33 11.33
CA ARG A 252 17.34 -24.51 10.51
C ARG A 252 16.26 -24.21 9.44
N LEU A 253 15.23 -23.46 9.80
CA LEU A 253 14.19 -23.01 8.85
C LEU A 253 14.78 -22.17 7.70
N ARG A 254 15.70 -21.24 8.01
CA ARG A 254 16.37 -20.43 6.97
C ARG A 254 17.24 -21.28 6.06
N VAL A 255 17.98 -22.23 6.62
CA VAL A 255 18.77 -23.19 5.81
C VAL A 255 17.87 -24.03 4.91
N SER A 256 16.76 -24.58 5.44
CA SER A 256 15.86 -25.45 4.67
C SER A 256 15.20 -24.76 3.48
N ALA A 257 15.11 -23.42 3.50
CA ALA A 257 14.53 -22.60 2.42
C ALA A 257 15.54 -22.22 1.32
N ARG A 258 16.79 -22.67 1.35
CA ARG A 258 17.85 -22.29 0.39
C ARG A 258 17.58 -22.83 -1.02
N PRO A 259 17.93 -22.09 -2.10
CA PRO A 259 17.63 -22.48 -3.49
C PRO A 259 18.37 -23.73 -3.98
N GLU A 260 19.57 -23.99 -3.51
CA GLU A 260 20.41 -25.11 -3.96
C GLU A 260 19.99 -26.45 -3.40
N LEU A 261 19.18 -26.51 -2.33
CA LEU A 261 18.78 -27.77 -1.72
C LEU A 261 17.71 -28.48 -2.54
N THR A 262 17.87 -29.81 -2.65
CA THR A 262 16.84 -30.72 -3.17
C THR A 262 15.73 -30.95 -2.14
N GLU A 263 14.58 -31.46 -2.56
CA GLU A 263 13.49 -31.81 -1.63
C GLU A 263 13.92 -32.82 -0.55
N SER A 264 14.79 -33.78 -0.90
CA SER A 264 15.31 -34.75 0.05
C SER A 264 16.27 -34.14 1.08
N GLU A 265 17.09 -33.19 0.67
CA GLU A 265 17.98 -32.45 1.59
C GLU A 265 17.18 -31.54 2.52
N ARG A 266 16.15 -30.87 2.00
CA ARG A 266 15.22 -30.08 2.84
C ARG A 266 14.54 -30.96 3.88
N ALA A 267 14.02 -32.11 3.46
CA ALA A 267 13.34 -33.05 4.35
C ALA A 267 14.24 -33.66 5.44
N ALA A 268 15.57 -33.65 5.25
CA ALA A 268 16.54 -34.12 6.24
C ALA A 268 16.80 -33.08 7.35
N ILE A 269 16.39 -31.82 7.15
CA ILE A 269 16.53 -30.73 8.13
C ILE A 269 15.29 -30.73 9.04
N ASP A 270 15.50 -30.73 10.35
CA ASP A 270 14.40 -30.61 11.34
C ASP A 270 13.95 -29.16 11.47
N TYR A 271 13.00 -28.75 10.63
CA TYR A 271 12.37 -27.40 10.64
C TYR A 271 10.85 -27.51 10.81
N SER A 272 10.23 -26.46 11.31
CA SER A 272 8.78 -26.28 11.33
C SER A 272 8.39 -24.92 10.72
N VAL A 273 7.19 -24.85 10.16
CA VAL A 273 6.55 -23.61 9.72
C VAL A 273 5.16 -23.58 10.35
N ASP A 274 4.94 -22.65 11.24
CA ASP A 274 3.65 -22.47 11.87
C ASP A 274 2.71 -21.58 11.02
N ALA A 275 1.41 -21.75 11.19
CA ALA A 275 0.41 -20.99 10.44
C ALA A 275 0.53 -19.47 10.69
N GLU A 276 1.02 -19.07 11.85
CA GLU A 276 1.18 -17.68 12.28
C GLU A 276 2.54 -17.07 11.93
N ASP A 277 3.47 -17.86 11.40
CA ASP A 277 4.77 -17.38 10.99
C ASP A 277 4.65 -16.37 9.85
N ARG A 278 5.13 -15.14 10.09
CA ARG A 278 5.19 -14.06 9.10
C ARG A 278 6.45 -14.20 8.25
N LEU A 279 6.44 -15.17 7.35
CA LEU A 279 7.56 -15.41 6.45
C LEU A 279 7.44 -14.49 5.24
N PRO A 280 8.50 -13.74 4.87
CA PRO A 280 8.52 -12.98 3.62
C PRO A 280 8.53 -13.93 2.43
N THR A 281 8.14 -13.43 1.26
CA THR A 281 8.35 -14.17 0.01
C THR A 281 9.85 -14.39 -0.18
N LEU A 282 10.25 -15.59 -0.54
CA LEU A 282 11.64 -15.91 -0.84
C LEU A 282 12.08 -15.17 -2.11
N ASP A 283 13.14 -14.36 -2.02
CA ASP A 283 13.60 -13.51 -3.12
C ASP A 283 13.92 -14.31 -4.38
N TRP A 284 14.61 -15.42 -4.26
CA TRP A 284 14.95 -16.31 -5.38
C TRP A 284 13.73 -16.98 -6.03
N VAL A 285 12.59 -17.09 -5.31
CA VAL A 285 11.31 -17.53 -5.89
C VAL A 285 10.67 -16.36 -6.62
N TRP A 286 10.71 -15.16 -6.04
CA TRP A 286 10.16 -13.94 -6.65
C TRP A 286 10.93 -13.51 -7.92
N GLU A 287 12.23 -13.67 -7.96
CA GLU A 287 13.06 -13.43 -9.15
C GLU A 287 12.60 -14.26 -10.35
N ARG A 288 12.10 -15.48 -10.07
CA ARG A 288 11.59 -16.42 -11.08
C ARG A 288 10.06 -16.47 -11.14
N ARG A 289 9.38 -15.39 -10.73
CA ARG A 289 7.91 -15.31 -10.64
C ARG A 289 7.16 -15.50 -11.96
N GLU A 290 7.84 -15.48 -13.11
CA GLU A 290 7.28 -15.74 -14.44
C GLU A 290 7.64 -17.13 -14.99
N ASP A 291 8.47 -17.92 -14.29
CA ASP A 291 8.86 -19.26 -14.71
C ASP A 291 7.81 -20.28 -14.23
N ALA A 292 6.84 -20.57 -15.09
CA ALA A 292 5.72 -21.44 -14.77
C ALA A 292 6.12 -22.84 -14.31
N GLU A 293 7.17 -23.44 -14.91
CA GLU A 293 7.61 -24.80 -14.54
C GLU A 293 8.32 -24.81 -13.19
N PHE A 294 9.09 -23.80 -12.93
CA PHE A 294 9.71 -23.60 -11.62
C PHE A 294 8.65 -23.39 -10.52
N LEU A 295 7.64 -22.54 -10.78
CA LEU A 295 6.56 -22.29 -9.83
C LEU A 295 5.70 -23.52 -9.57
N ARG A 296 5.47 -24.39 -10.58
CA ARG A 296 4.82 -25.70 -10.36
C ARG A 296 5.60 -26.57 -9.38
N ARG A 297 6.95 -26.58 -9.48
CA ARG A 297 7.78 -27.33 -8.52
C ARG A 297 7.66 -26.75 -7.11
N CYS A 298 7.72 -25.42 -6.98
CA CYS A 298 7.54 -24.77 -5.67
C CYS A 298 6.15 -25.04 -5.06
N ALA A 299 5.08 -25.02 -5.87
CA ALA A 299 3.71 -25.32 -5.44
C ALA A 299 3.53 -26.77 -4.97
N ARG A 300 4.32 -27.71 -5.48
CA ARG A 300 4.29 -29.15 -5.10
C ARG A 300 5.32 -29.49 -4.02
N SER A 301 6.13 -28.53 -3.60
CA SER A 301 7.14 -28.77 -2.57
C SER A 301 6.51 -29.20 -1.24
N ALA A 302 7.13 -30.13 -0.54
CA ALA A 302 6.77 -30.44 0.85
C ALA A 302 7.00 -29.25 1.78
N HIS A 303 7.88 -28.31 1.39
CA HIS A 303 8.24 -27.17 2.18
C HIS A 303 7.21 -26.04 2.10
N THR A 304 6.49 -25.78 3.19
CA THR A 304 5.39 -24.81 3.26
C THR A 304 5.80 -23.40 2.84
N TRP A 305 7.01 -22.93 3.20
CA TRP A 305 7.46 -21.59 2.82
C TRP A 305 7.64 -21.43 1.31
N LEU A 306 8.05 -22.49 0.59
CA LEU A 306 8.13 -22.47 -0.87
C LEU A 306 6.72 -22.33 -1.48
N ARG A 307 5.74 -23.09 -0.95
CA ARG A 307 4.35 -23.00 -1.39
C ARG A 307 3.75 -21.62 -1.12
N ARG A 308 4.02 -21.04 0.07
CA ARG A 308 3.61 -19.66 0.41
C ARG A 308 4.21 -18.64 -0.56
N SER A 309 5.51 -18.80 -0.90
CA SER A 309 6.18 -17.91 -1.86
C SER A 309 5.65 -18.05 -3.28
N ALA A 310 5.32 -19.27 -3.72
CA ALA A 310 4.72 -19.50 -5.03
C ALA A 310 3.31 -18.91 -5.14
N ALA A 311 2.52 -18.96 -4.06
CA ALA A 311 1.14 -18.49 -4.02
C ALA A 311 0.99 -17.00 -4.36
N VAL A 312 2.01 -16.18 -4.13
CA VAL A 312 2.00 -14.73 -4.40
C VAL A 312 2.55 -14.37 -5.78
N CYS A 313 3.12 -15.34 -6.52
CA CYS A 313 3.75 -15.09 -7.82
C CYS A 313 2.70 -14.98 -8.93
N PRO A 314 2.65 -13.90 -9.71
CA PRO A 314 1.62 -13.68 -10.74
C PRO A 314 1.69 -14.69 -11.90
N GLY A 315 2.86 -15.25 -12.21
CA GLY A 315 3.07 -16.26 -13.25
C GLY A 315 2.77 -17.70 -12.80
N LEU A 316 2.15 -17.89 -11.61
CA LEU A 316 1.74 -19.23 -11.16
C LEU A 316 0.70 -19.82 -12.12
N PRO A 317 0.92 -21.00 -12.74
CA PRO A 317 0.02 -21.57 -13.73
C PRO A 317 -1.28 -22.10 -13.08
N ALA A 318 -2.35 -22.17 -13.86
CA ALA A 318 -3.70 -22.50 -13.39
C ALA A 318 -3.79 -23.83 -12.62
N ASP A 319 -3.08 -24.87 -13.07
CA ASP A 319 -3.03 -26.17 -12.38
C ASP A 319 -2.39 -26.07 -10.99
N ALA A 320 -1.42 -25.19 -10.82
CA ALA A 320 -0.79 -24.92 -9.52
C ALA A 320 -1.64 -23.98 -8.64
N VAL A 321 -2.37 -23.04 -9.25
CA VAL A 321 -3.39 -22.22 -8.54
C VAL A 321 -4.45 -23.13 -7.92
N GLU A 322 -5.01 -24.07 -8.69
CA GLU A 322 -6.00 -25.04 -8.18
C GLU A 322 -5.41 -25.91 -7.05
N LEU A 323 -4.17 -26.37 -7.21
CA LEU A 323 -3.48 -27.14 -6.17
C LEU A 323 -3.37 -26.35 -4.85
N LEU A 324 -2.87 -25.11 -4.92
CA LEU A 324 -2.66 -24.27 -3.73
C LEU A 324 -3.98 -23.74 -3.14
N ALA A 325 -5.05 -23.65 -3.93
CA ALA A 325 -6.38 -23.33 -3.41
C ALA A 325 -6.91 -24.38 -2.42
N GLY A 326 -6.48 -25.64 -2.56
CA GLY A 326 -6.76 -26.76 -1.65
C GLY A 326 -5.65 -27.04 -0.65
N ASP A 327 -4.64 -26.18 -0.50
CA ASP A 327 -3.51 -26.43 0.38
C ASP A 327 -3.94 -26.61 1.85
N PRO A 328 -3.37 -27.56 2.59
CA PRO A 328 -3.67 -27.73 4.02
C PRO A 328 -3.25 -26.52 4.86
N ASP A 329 -2.22 -25.77 4.45
CA ASP A 329 -1.76 -24.59 5.17
C ASP A 329 -2.67 -23.39 4.87
N PHE A 330 -3.26 -22.83 5.94
CA PHE A 330 -4.16 -21.68 5.82
C PHE A 330 -3.48 -20.46 5.19
N ALA A 331 -2.21 -20.20 5.53
CA ALA A 331 -1.50 -19.04 5.02
C ALA A 331 -1.21 -19.16 3.52
N VAL A 332 -0.98 -20.38 2.99
CA VAL A 332 -0.86 -20.60 1.53
C VAL A 332 -2.15 -20.19 0.83
N ARG A 333 -3.30 -20.68 1.33
CA ARG A 333 -4.62 -20.33 0.76
C ARG A 333 -4.91 -18.84 0.86
N LEU A 334 -4.61 -18.22 2.02
CA LEU A 334 -4.82 -16.79 2.23
C LEU A 334 -3.96 -15.93 1.32
N LEU A 335 -2.65 -16.23 1.20
CA LEU A 335 -1.73 -15.53 0.31
C LEU A 335 -2.15 -15.65 -1.16
N LEU A 336 -2.58 -16.85 -1.58
CA LEU A 336 -3.16 -17.03 -2.92
C LEU A 336 -4.37 -16.13 -3.13
N ALA A 337 -5.30 -16.12 -2.18
CA ALA A 337 -6.52 -15.31 -2.25
C ALA A 337 -6.24 -13.81 -2.24
N GLU A 338 -5.26 -13.34 -1.46
CA GLU A 338 -4.93 -11.92 -1.35
C GLU A 338 -4.15 -11.38 -2.54
N PHE A 339 -3.25 -12.18 -3.11
CA PHE A 339 -2.27 -11.63 -4.07
C PHE A 339 -2.43 -12.19 -5.49
N HIS A 340 -2.87 -13.42 -5.67
CA HIS A 340 -2.92 -14.00 -7.00
C HIS A 340 -4.15 -13.50 -7.81
N PRO A 341 -3.96 -12.97 -9.06
CA PRO A 341 -5.06 -12.40 -9.84
C PRO A 341 -6.12 -13.42 -10.27
N GLN A 342 -5.75 -14.70 -10.37
CA GLN A 342 -6.64 -15.80 -10.77
C GLN A 342 -7.04 -16.69 -9.59
N ALA A 343 -7.00 -16.17 -8.37
CA ALA A 343 -7.47 -16.93 -7.21
C ALA A 343 -8.94 -17.39 -7.41
N PRO A 344 -9.27 -18.67 -7.17
CA PRO A 344 -10.62 -19.18 -7.41
C PRO A 344 -11.67 -18.41 -6.60
N PRO A 345 -12.79 -18.00 -7.23
CA PRO A 345 -13.85 -17.26 -6.55
C PRO A 345 -14.38 -17.95 -5.30
N GLU A 346 -14.53 -19.28 -5.35
CA GLU A 346 -15.01 -20.08 -4.21
C GLU A 346 -14.03 -20.08 -3.03
N LEU A 347 -12.73 -20.02 -3.29
CA LEU A 347 -11.70 -19.85 -2.25
C LEU A 347 -11.86 -18.47 -1.56
N LEU A 348 -12.05 -17.40 -2.33
CA LEU A 348 -12.25 -16.05 -1.79
C LEU A 348 -13.47 -16.02 -0.86
N LEU A 349 -14.58 -16.62 -1.30
CA LEU A 349 -15.82 -16.67 -0.52
C LEU A 349 -15.69 -17.56 0.72
N ASP A 350 -15.07 -18.73 0.59
CA ASP A 350 -14.87 -19.64 1.71
C ASP A 350 -14.02 -19.00 2.81
N LEU A 351 -12.89 -18.43 2.44
CA LEU A 351 -12.02 -17.73 3.39
C LEU A 351 -12.70 -16.52 4.03
N TYR A 352 -13.50 -15.76 3.27
CA TYR A 352 -14.27 -14.63 3.81
C TYR A 352 -15.29 -15.07 4.86
N LEU A 353 -16.01 -16.17 4.59
CA LEU A 353 -17.08 -16.66 5.48
C LEU A 353 -16.57 -17.43 6.70
N ASN A 354 -15.46 -18.15 6.57
CA ASN A 354 -15.00 -19.13 7.55
C ASN A 354 -13.62 -18.83 8.12
N GLY A 355 -12.86 -17.90 7.53
CA GLY A 355 -11.53 -17.55 7.99
C GLY A 355 -11.55 -16.66 9.24
N THR A 356 -10.65 -16.90 10.17
CA THR A 356 -10.53 -16.15 11.43
C THR A 356 -9.53 -15.00 11.38
N HIS A 357 -8.65 -14.99 10.37
CA HIS A 357 -7.65 -13.96 10.25
C HIS A 357 -8.26 -12.65 9.72
N ARG A 358 -7.88 -11.50 10.30
CA ARG A 358 -8.42 -10.18 9.94
C ARG A 358 -8.34 -9.83 8.43
N ALA A 359 -7.33 -10.34 7.74
CA ALA A 359 -7.11 -10.07 6.32
C ALA A 359 -8.24 -10.62 5.43
N VAL A 360 -8.97 -11.67 5.86
CA VAL A 360 -10.07 -12.26 5.07
C VAL A 360 -11.18 -11.24 4.78
N GLN A 361 -11.36 -10.25 5.65
CA GLN A 361 -12.35 -9.19 5.44
C GLN A 361 -12.07 -8.34 4.19
N MET A 362 -10.80 -8.26 3.78
CA MET A 362 -10.42 -7.52 2.56
C MET A 362 -10.69 -8.31 1.28
N LEU A 363 -10.87 -9.62 1.35
CA LEU A 363 -11.11 -10.47 0.18
C LEU A 363 -12.37 -10.07 -0.58
N VAL A 364 -13.37 -9.54 0.12
CA VAL A 364 -14.61 -9.02 -0.48
C VAL A 364 -14.38 -7.86 -1.48
N THR A 365 -13.23 -7.21 -1.43
CA THR A 365 -12.85 -6.13 -2.36
C THR A 365 -12.04 -6.63 -3.56
N ARG A 366 -11.70 -7.91 -3.59
CA ARG A 366 -10.93 -8.50 -4.71
C ARG A 366 -11.78 -8.55 -5.98
N PRO A 367 -11.22 -8.23 -7.16
CA PRO A 367 -11.96 -8.27 -8.44
C PRO A 367 -12.57 -9.63 -8.76
N GLY A 368 -11.94 -10.72 -8.32
CA GLY A 368 -12.42 -12.09 -8.50
C GLY A 368 -13.43 -12.57 -7.44
N PHE A 369 -13.84 -11.73 -6.47
CA PHE A 369 -14.80 -12.14 -5.46
C PHE A 369 -16.17 -12.45 -6.10
N PRO A 370 -16.78 -13.63 -5.81
CA PRO A 370 -18.04 -14.03 -6.44
C PRO A 370 -19.21 -13.23 -5.89
N VAL A 371 -19.70 -12.26 -6.66
CA VAL A 371 -20.83 -11.42 -6.26
C VAL A 371 -22.16 -11.93 -6.82
N ALA A 372 -22.17 -12.62 -7.96
CA ALA A 372 -23.38 -13.17 -8.57
C ALA A 372 -23.93 -14.34 -7.77
N GLY A 373 -25.25 -14.34 -7.55
CA GLY A 373 -25.95 -15.40 -6.81
C GLY A 373 -25.92 -15.24 -5.29
N LEU A 374 -25.24 -14.23 -4.75
CA LEU A 374 -25.19 -13.98 -3.31
C LEU A 374 -26.58 -13.64 -2.73
N ALA A 375 -27.44 -12.97 -3.50
CA ALA A 375 -28.81 -12.66 -3.10
C ALA A 375 -29.64 -13.93 -2.89
N ALA A 376 -29.57 -14.86 -3.82
CA ALA A 376 -30.27 -16.16 -3.71
C ALA A 376 -29.71 -17.01 -2.56
N ARG A 377 -28.39 -16.94 -2.30
CA ARG A 377 -27.73 -17.74 -1.28
C ARG A 377 -27.92 -17.18 0.13
N PHE A 378 -27.93 -15.86 0.30
CA PHE A 378 -27.84 -15.20 1.60
C PHE A 378 -28.96 -14.20 1.89
N GLY A 379 -29.86 -13.92 0.96
CA GLY A 379 -30.93 -12.93 1.12
C GLY A 379 -31.85 -13.17 2.31
N ASP A 380 -32.10 -14.44 2.64
CA ASP A 380 -32.92 -14.86 3.78
C ASP A 380 -32.09 -15.43 4.95
N SER A 381 -30.78 -15.20 4.96
CA SER A 381 -29.94 -15.70 6.05
C SER A 381 -30.32 -15.08 7.39
N PRO A 382 -30.36 -15.88 8.49
CA PRO A 382 -30.54 -15.35 9.84
C PRO A 382 -29.34 -14.46 10.27
N ASP A 383 -28.17 -14.65 9.66
CA ASP A 383 -26.94 -13.89 9.95
C ASP A 383 -26.96 -12.55 9.20
N PRO A 384 -26.95 -11.41 9.92
CA PRO A 384 -26.94 -10.06 9.30
C PRO A 384 -25.74 -9.82 8.37
N GLU A 385 -24.56 -10.36 8.69
CA GLU A 385 -23.36 -10.18 7.87
C GLU A 385 -23.53 -10.86 6.50
N ARG A 386 -24.12 -12.04 6.48
CA ARG A 386 -24.45 -12.73 5.24
C ARG A 386 -25.53 -11.99 4.44
N ARG A 387 -26.56 -11.42 5.10
CA ARG A 387 -27.54 -10.57 4.41
C ARG A 387 -26.87 -9.31 3.81
N ARG A 388 -25.92 -8.69 4.51
CA ARG A 388 -25.14 -7.56 3.96
C ARG A 388 -24.32 -7.98 2.75
N LEU A 389 -23.79 -9.21 2.73
CA LEU A 389 -23.09 -9.74 1.57
C LEU A 389 -24.00 -9.88 0.35
N ALA A 390 -25.29 -10.25 0.55
CA ALA A 390 -26.28 -10.33 -0.51
C ALA A 390 -26.50 -8.99 -1.24
N LEU A 391 -26.30 -7.84 -0.58
CA LEU A 391 -26.37 -6.51 -1.23
C LEU A 391 -25.36 -6.33 -2.36
N ARG A 392 -24.26 -7.11 -2.36
CA ARG A 392 -23.24 -7.03 -3.41
C ARG A 392 -23.64 -7.73 -4.72
N ASP A 393 -24.72 -8.52 -4.69
CA ASP A 393 -25.20 -9.21 -5.89
C ASP A 393 -25.72 -8.19 -6.91
N PRO A 394 -25.16 -8.12 -8.13
CA PRO A 394 -25.68 -7.24 -9.17
C PRO A 394 -27.12 -7.62 -9.61
N GLY A 395 -27.52 -8.88 -9.42
CA GLY A 395 -28.85 -9.40 -9.71
C GLY A 395 -29.84 -9.29 -8.53
N LEU A 396 -29.52 -8.52 -7.49
CA LEU A 396 -30.40 -8.35 -6.34
C LEU A 396 -31.78 -7.82 -6.75
N ASP A 397 -32.84 -8.52 -6.34
CA ASP A 397 -34.19 -8.12 -6.60
C ASP A 397 -34.52 -6.79 -5.89
N PRO A 398 -35.20 -5.83 -6.57
CA PRO A 398 -35.60 -4.55 -5.98
C PRO A 398 -36.47 -4.70 -4.72
N GLU A 399 -37.34 -5.74 -4.65
CA GLU A 399 -38.19 -5.99 -3.46
C GLU A 399 -37.31 -6.44 -2.27
N LEU A 400 -36.29 -7.27 -2.54
CA LEU A 400 -35.34 -7.69 -1.53
C LEU A 400 -34.49 -6.52 -1.03
N LEU A 401 -34.05 -5.64 -1.94
CA LEU A 401 -33.31 -4.42 -1.58
C LEU A 401 -34.16 -3.47 -0.71
N ASP A 402 -35.45 -3.29 -1.06
CA ASP A 402 -36.36 -2.46 -0.25
C ASP A 402 -36.61 -3.09 1.13
N ARG A 403 -36.70 -4.42 1.21
CA ARG A 403 -36.76 -5.16 2.49
C ARG A 403 -35.51 -4.91 3.34
N PHE A 404 -34.32 -4.98 2.75
CA PHE A 404 -33.07 -4.66 3.44
C PHE A 404 -33.01 -3.20 3.92
N GLY A 405 -33.61 -2.28 3.17
CA GLY A 405 -33.73 -0.88 3.57
C GLY A 405 -34.66 -0.65 4.76
N ARG A 406 -35.48 -1.64 5.16
CA ARG A 406 -36.37 -1.59 6.35
C ARG A 406 -35.81 -2.39 7.52
N ASP A 407 -34.95 -3.38 7.27
CA ASP A 407 -34.40 -4.25 8.29
C ASP A 407 -33.36 -3.50 9.13
N PRO A 408 -33.49 -3.44 10.46
CA PRO A 408 -32.58 -2.74 11.35
C PRO A 408 -31.11 -3.09 11.17
N ASP A 409 -30.80 -4.36 10.84
CA ASP A 409 -29.44 -4.87 10.72
C ASP A 409 -28.77 -4.54 9.37
N THR A 410 -29.55 -4.34 8.30
CA THR A 410 -29.03 -4.16 6.94
C THR A 410 -29.33 -2.79 6.36
N ARG A 411 -30.26 -2.00 6.94
CA ARG A 411 -30.69 -0.70 6.38
C ARG A 411 -29.56 0.30 6.18
N ALA A 412 -28.55 0.33 7.06
CA ALA A 412 -27.39 1.21 6.91
C ALA A 412 -26.55 0.85 5.68
N ALA A 413 -26.42 -0.45 5.36
CA ALA A 413 -25.71 -0.91 4.17
C ALA A 413 -26.56 -0.68 2.90
N ALA A 414 -27.86 -1.00 2.96
CA ALA A 414 -28.80 -0.76 1.86
C ALA A 414 -28.94 0.74 1.54
N ALA A 415 -28.87 1.62 2.53
CA ALA A 415 -28.93 3.08 2.34
C ALA A 415 -27.82 3.61 1.40
N ARG A 416 -26.67 2.93 1.30
CA ARG A 416 -25.58 3.29 0.38
C ARG A 416 -25.72 2.70 -1.02
N ASP A 417 -26.66 1.78 -1.23
CA ASP A 417 -26.81 1.08 -2.51
C ASP A 417 -27.41 2.02 -3.57
N PRO A 418 -26.75 2.26 -4.70
CA PRO A 418 -27.24 3.18 -5.75
C PRO A 418 -28.54 2.69 -6.43
N ARG A 419 -28.93 1.42 -6.27
CA ARG A 419 -30.18 0.83 -6.79
C ARG A 419 -31.39 1.14 -5.91
N LEU A 420 -31.16 1.68 -4.68
CA LEU A 420 -32.26 1.97 -3.77
C LEU A 420 -33.13 3.12 -4.34
N PRO A 421 -34.48 2.98 -4.36
CA PRO A 421 -35.36 4.03 -4.87
C PRO A 421 -35.14 5.37 -4.14
N VAL A 422 -35.13 6.47 -4.89
CA VAL A 422 -34.93 7.84 -4.34
C VAL A 422 -35.91 8.17 -3.22
N ALA A 423 -37.16 7.68 -3.32
CA ALA A 423 -38.16 7.87 -2.25
C ALA A 423 -37.68 7.24 -0.93
N ARG A 424 -37.09 6.05 -0.99
CA ARG A 424 -36.56 5.36 0.20
C ARG A 424 -35.30 6.07 0.72
N ILE A 425 -34.42 6.56 -0.16
CA ILE A 425 -33.24 7.36 0.25
C ILE A 425 -33.70 8.58 1.06
N ARG A 426 -34.74 9.28 0.58
CA ARG A 426 -35.29 10.45 1.29
C ARG A 426 -35.91 10.10 2.66
N GLU A 427 -36.55 8.94 2.79
CA GLU A 427 -37.04 8.46 4.08
C GLU A 427 -35.88 8.19 5.04
N LEU A 428 -34.82 7.52 4.57
CA LEU A 428 -33.65 7.20 5.38
C LEU A 428 -32.82 8.45 5.76
N LEU A 429 -32.84 9.51 4.97
CA LEU A 429 -32.27 10.80 5.39
C LEU A 429 -32.96 11.39 6.64
N ALA A 430 -34.22 11.01 6.88
CA ALA A 430 -34.98 11.42 8.06
C ALA A 430 -34.90 10.39 9.22
N ASP A 431 -34.16 9.29 9.06
CA ASP A 431 -34.03 8.25 10.10
C ASP A 431 -33.49 8.87 11.41
N PRO A 432 -34.03 8.48 12.59
CA PRO A 432 -33.54 8.96 13.88
C PRO A 432 -32.07 8.56 14.16
N ASP A 433 -31.59 7.47 13.56
CA ASP A 433 -30.18 7.07 13.63
C ASP A 433 -29.36 7.91 12.64
N SER A 434 -28.47 8.73 13.19
CA SER A 434 -27.62 9.64 12.40
C SER A 434 -26.68 8.89 11.43
N GLY A 435 -26.22 7.69 11.79
CA GLY A 435 -25.37 6.85 10.94
C GLY A 435 -26.12 6.33 9.70
N ILE A 436 -27.42 6.04 9.85
CA ILE A 436 -28.28 5.64 8.72
C ILE A 436 -28.57 6.83 7.83
N ALA A 437 -28.88 7.99 8.42
CA ALA A 437 -29.09 9.22 7.69
C ALA A 437 -27.81 9.62 6.90
N ALA A 438 -26.65 9.50 7.50
CA ALA A 438 -25.34 9.69 6.84
C ALA A 438 -25.11 8.70 5.69
N ALA A 439 -25.47 7.42 5.89
CA ALA A 439 -25.39 6.41 4.84
C ALA A 439 -26.28 6.75 3.63
N ALA A 440 -27.50 7.27 3.88
CA ALA A 440 -28.40 7.72 2.84
C ALA A 440 -27.87 9.00 2.12
N ALA A 441 -27.23 9.90 2.85
CA ALA A 441 -26.58 11.08 2.27
C ALA A 441 -25.39 10.70 1.37
N ALA A 442 -24.69 9.61 1.70
CA ALA A 442 -23.59 9.06 0.91
C ALA A 442 -24.05 8.29 -0.36
N ASN A 443 -25.36 8.08 -0.54
CA ASN A 443 -25.88 7.31 -1.66
C ASN A 443 -25.67 8.05 -3.00
N PRO A 444 -25.00 7.44 -4.00
CA PRO A 444 -24.78 8.08 -5.30
C PRO A 444 -26.07 8.41 -6.07
N ALA A 445 -27.18 7.71 -5.79
CA ALA A 445 -28.50 7.99 -6.42
C ALA A 445 -29.26 9.14 -5.74
N LEU A 446 -28.72 9.75 -4.68
CA LEU A 446 -29.32 10.92 -4.07
C LEU A 446 -29.27 12.11 -5.06
N PRO A 447 -30.42 12.71 -5.42
CA PRO A 447 -30.44 13.81 -6.40
C PRO A 447 -29.64 15.03 -5.94
N PRO A 448 -28.91 15.73 -6.84
CA PRO A 448 -28.15 16.93 -6.52
C PRO A 448 -28.98 18.03 -5.83
N GLN A 449 -30.26 18.14 -6.16
CA GLN A 449 -31.18 19.10 -5.51
C GLN A 449 -31.40 18.78 -4.03
N ASP A 450 -31.46 17.48 -3.67
CA ASP A 450 -31.61 17.08 -2.27
C ASP A 450 -30.32 17.31 -1.49
N MET A 451 -29.15 17.09 -2.12
CA MET A 451 -27.83 17.42 -1.54
C MET A 451 -27.73 18.90 -1.22
N ARG A 452 -28.13 19.80 -2.15
CA ARG A 452 -28.13 21.23 -1.93
C ARG A 452 -29.11 21.65 -0.81
N ARG A 453 -30.31 21.05 -0.77
CA ARG A 453 -31.27 21.26 0.32
C ARG A 453 -30.73 20.87 1.69
N LEU A 454 -29.91 19.78 1.77
CA LEU A 454 -29.26 19.44 3.03
C LEU A 454 -28.26 20.49 3.47
N LEU A 455 -27.44 21.02 2.54
CA LEU A 455 -26.50 22.12 2.83
C LEU A 455 -27.24 23.39 3.27
N ASP A 456 -28.36 23.76 2.60
CA ASP A 456 -29.16 24.93 2.94
C ASP A 456 -29.75 24.81 4.34
N ARG A 457 -30.30 23.64 4.69
CA ARG A 457 -30.86 23.38 6.04
C ARG A 457 -29.78 23.34 7.12
N ALA A 458 -28.57 22.91 6.78
CA ALA A 458 -27.43 22.95 7.68
C ALA A 458 -26.78 24.33 7.77
N HIS A 459 -27.33 25.34 7.05
CA HIS A 459 -26.82 26.72 6.97
C HIS A 459 -25.36 26.78 6.48
N VAL A 460 -24.95 25.87 5.59
CA VAL A 460 -23.64 25.89 4.96
C VAL A 460 -23.64 27.04 3.92
N PRO A 461 -22.76 28.04 4.06
CA PRO A 461 -22.77 29.19 3.17
C PRO A 461 -22.40 28.81 1.74
N GLU A 462 -22.93 29.55 0.76
CA GLU A 462 -22.41 29.52 -0.60
C GLU A 462 -21.07 30.26 -0.62
N ILE A 463 -20.03 29.58 -1.12
CA ILE A 463 -18.76 30.24 -1.38
C ILE A 463 -18.89 30.88 -2.76
N PRO A 464 -18.77 32.23 -2.90
CA PRO A 464 -18.78 32.84 -4.21
C PRO A 464 -17.59 32.30 -5.01
N VAL A 465 -17.86 31.63 -6.12
CA VAL A 465 -16.87 31.31 -7.12
C VAL A 465 -16.36 32.68 -7.63
N ASN A 466 -15.14 33.04 -7.21
CA ASN A 466 -14.53 34.28 -7.71
C ASN A 466 -14.31 34.10 -9.22
N ASP A 467 -15.14 34.80 -9.97
CA ASP A 467 -15.02 34.97 -11.41
C ASP A 467 -13.76 35.82 -11.69
N ARG A 468 -12.60 35.22 -11.46
CA ARG A 468 -11.36 35.79 -11.96
C ARG A 468 -11.31 35.49 -13.46
N THR A 469 -12.09 36.22 -14.22
CA THR A 469 -11.81 36.50 -15.62
C THR A 469 -10.35 36.90 -15.71
N ILE A 470 -9.59 36.01 -16.34
CA ILE A 470 -8.22 36.19 -16.79
C ILE A 470 -8.25 37.45 -17.66
N GLY A 471 -7.86 38.60 -17.06
CA GLY A 471 -7.47 39.79 -17.80
C GLY A 471 -6.11 39.50 -18.41
N CYS A 472 -6.05 39.62 -19.73
CA CYS A 472 -4.87 39.49 -20.59
C CYS A 472 -3.63 40.25 -20.12
#